data_97b4e3b278b9643b4e078b93faee867d
#
_entry.id   97b4e3b278b9643b4e078b93faee867d
#
_cell.length_a   1.000
_cell.length_b   1.000
_cell.length_c   1.000
_cell.angle_alpha   90.00
_cell.angle_beta   90.00
_cell.angle_gamma   90.00
#
_symmetry.space_group_name_H-M   'P 1'
#
loop_
_entity.id
_entity.type
_entity.pdbx_description
1 polymer ?
#
loop_
_entity_poly.entity_id
_entity_poly.type
_entity_poly.pdbx_seq_one_letter_code
_entity_poly.pdbx_strand_id
1 'polypeptide(L)'
;AVTAEDAATGTPLSGTIGNITATTWGKRARSTFSQPQAQMAGTVATTADSKTVTGTATVFSAQFCVNDLIIVGGESRRVTAISSDTEITVNNKFIGVNSAANYERKWEYAGAFSDGAPTTSVYAVDKSLSSDEIHVAIVDEDGNWSGQLDEVLEAHANLSVIKGAKSSDGENIYYADYLNNNSDFV
;
A
#
# COMPACT_ATOMS: atom_id res chain seq x y z
N ALA A 1 11.52 3.45 8.49
CA ALA A 1 10.32 2.62 8.75
C ALA A 1 10.24 1.51 7.71
N VAL A 2 9.77 0.34 8.12
CA VAL A 2 9.46 -0.76 7.21
C VAL A 2 7.96 -0.76 6.98
N THR A 3 7.54 -0.71 5.74
CA THR A 3 6.14 -0.78 5.38
C THR A 3 5.87 -2.02 4.54
N ALA A 4 4.79 -2.72 4.83
CA ALA A 4 4.38 -3.89 4.09
C ALA A 4 2.87 -3.86 3.84
N GLU A 5 2.45 -4.35 2.71
CA GLU A 5 1.07 -4.39 2.29
C GLU A 5 0.64 -5.82 1.93
N ASP A 6 -0.49 -6.24 2.47
CA ASP A 6 -1.13 -7.51 2.15
C ASP A 6 -2.13 -7.31 1.02
N ALA A 7 -1.95 -8.00 -0.09
CA ALA A 7 -2.80 -7.90 -1.26
C ALA A 7 -4.23 -8.42 -1.04
N ALA A 8 -4.42 -9.34 -0.11
CA ALA A 8 -5.68 -10.06 0.05
C ALA A 8 -6.69 -9.32 0.93
N THR A 9 -6.23 -8.79 2.04
CA THR A 9 -7.13 -8.36 3.11
C THR A 9 -7.03 -6.87 3.42
N GLY A 10 -6.00 -6.20 2.95
CA GLY A 10 -5.70 -4.82 3.33
C GLY A 10 -5.47 -4.66 4.84
N THR A 11 -5.21 -5.77 5.54
CA THR A 11 -4.93 -5.74 6.97
C THR A 11 -3.49 -5.35 7.21
N PRO A 12 -3.25 -4.49 8.20
CA PRO A 12 -1.90 -4.21 8.63
C PRO A 12 -1.20 -5.51 9.02
N LEU A 13 -0.05 -5.78 8.45
CA LEU A 13 0.77 -6.89 8.91
C LEU A 13 1.13 -6.65 10.36
N SER A 14 0.60 -7.49 11.25
CA SER A 14 0.94 -7.45 12.67
C SER A 14 1.97 -8.53 12.93
N GLY A 15 3.09 -8.19 13.52
CA GLY A 15 4.09 -9.17 13.88
C GLY A 15 5.51 -8.65 13.75
N THR A 16 6.39 -9.57 13.61
CA THR A 16 7.82 -9.32 13.45
C THR A 16 8.20 -9.55 12.00
N ILE A 17 8.88 -8.59 11.40
CA ILE A 17 9.59 -8.78 10.14
C ILE A 17 11.03 -9.04 10.54
N GLY A 18 11.53 -10.25 10.33
CA GLY A 18 12.83 -10.63 10.86
C GLY A 18 12.88 -10.47 12.38
N ASN A 19 13.89 -9.79 12.89
CA ASN A 19 14.03 -9.45 14.30
C ASN A 19 13.38 -8.11 14.69
N ILE A 20 12.64 -7.51 13.80
CA ILE A 20 12.07 -6.17 13.96
C ILE A 20 10.60 -6.29 14.31
N THR A 21 10.21 -5.71 15.43
CA THR A 21 8.82 -5.64 15.82
C THR A 21 8.15 -4.46 15.12
N ALA A 22 6.91 -4.65 14.77
CA ALA A 22 6.09 -3.62 14.17
C ALA A 22 5.95 -2.32 14.96
N THR A 23 6.14 -2.38 16.25
CA THR A 23 6.15 -1.21 17.14
C THR A 23 7.41 -0.39 16.99
N THR A 24 8.52 -1.01 16.57
CA THR A 24 9.81 -0.34 16.39
C THR A 24 9.90 0.32 15.01
N TRP A 25 9.26 -0.27 14.00
CA TRP A 25 9.44 0.13 12.61
C TRP A 25 8.20 0.77 11.98
N GLY A 26 7.15 0.99 12.72
CA GLY A 26 5.92 1.53 12.19
C GLY A 26 5.34 0.68 11.07
N LYS A 27 4.04 0.52 11.07
CA LYS A 27 3.36 -0.19 10.00
C LYS A 27 2.37 0.70 9.34
N ARG A 28 2.41 0.66 8.05
CA ARG A 28 1.28 1.09 7.26
C ARG A 28 1.00 -0.01 6.28
N ALA A 29 0.03 -0.82 6.59
CA ALA A 29 -0.40 -1.82 5.66
C ALA A 29 -1.89 -1.71 5.51
N ARG A 30 -2.33 -1.34 4.35
CA ARG A 30 -3.68 -1.57 3.87
C ARG A 30 -3.66 -1.69 2.39
N SER A 31 -4.07 -2.81 1.90
CA SER A 31 -4.43 -2.92 0.52
C SER A 31 -5.83 -3.45 0.40
N THR A 32 -6.67 -2.68 -0.20
CA THR A 32 -7.91 -3.15 -0.76
C THR A 32 -7.91 -2.95 -2.26
N PHE A 33 -6.73 -2.83 -2.85
CA PHE A 33 -6.72 -2.59 -4.26
C PHE A 33 -6.07 -3.71 -5.06
N SER A 34 -6.71 -4.01 -6.15
CA SER A 34 -6.22 -4.91 -7.17
C SER A 34 -5.75 -4.14 -8.39
N GLN A 35 -4.91 -4.74 -9.20
CA GLN A 35 -4.49 -4.17 -10.48
C GLN A 35 -5.35 -4.67 -11.65
N PRO A 36 -5.67 -3.87 -12.63
CA PRO A 36 -5.65 -2.40 -12.58
C PRO A 36 -6.59 -1.95 -11.48
N GLN A 37 -6.37 -0.79 -10.90
CA GLN A 37 -7.11 -0.31 -9.75
C GLN A 37 -8.60 -0.50 -9.94
N ALA A 38 -9.17 -1.46 -9.25
CA ALA A 38 -10.60 -1.61 -9.25
C ALA A 38 -11.21 -0.34 -8.63
N GLN A 39 -12.32 0.07 -9.18
CA GLN A 39 -13.11 1.12 -8.57
C GLN A 39 -13.37 0.78 -7.10
N MET A 40 -13.03 1.70 -6.22
CA MET A 40 -13.35 1.56 -4.81
C MET A 40 -14.85 1.64 -4.57
N ALA A 41 -15.32 1.04 -3.48
CA ALA A 41 -16.75 1.08 -3.12
C ALA A 41 -17.22 2.50 -2.83
N GLY A 42 -18.39 2.85 -3.33
CA GLY A 42 -18.95 4.20 -3.21
C GLY A 42 -18.48 5.15 -4.32
N THR A 43 -18.84 6.40 -4.18
CA THR A 43 -18.45 7.48 -5.10
C THR A 43 -17.95 8.68 -4.30
N VAL A 44 -17.21 9.57 -4.96
CA VAL A 44 -16.69 10.78 -4.33
C VAL A 44 -17.08 12.04 -5.07
N ALA A 45 -17.14 13.13 -4.33
CA ALA A 45 -17.28 14.47 -4.89
C ALA A 45 -16.03 15.29 -4.54
N THR A 46 -15.56 16.05 -5.53
CA THR A 46 -14.49 17.04 -5.39
C THR A 46 -15.02 18.40 -5.84
N THR A 47 -14.57 19.45 -5.18
CA THR A 47 -14.89 20.83 -5.56
C THR A 47 -13.61 21.52 -6.00
N ALA A 48 -13.68 22.32 -7.05
CA ALA A 48 -12.54 23.11 -7.49
C ALA A 48 -11.99 23.93 -6.33
N ASP A 49 -10.67 24.03 -6.29
CA ASP A 49 -9.96 24.76 -5.23
C ASP A 49 -10.14 24.24 -3.79
N SER A 50 -10.76 23.07 -3.60
CA SER A 50 -10.89 22.40 -2.31
C SER A 50 -9.88 21.28 -2.13
N LYS A 51 -9.42 21.11 -0.88
CA LYS A 51 -8.63 19.95 -0.45
C LYS A 51 -9.49 18.85 0.17
N THR A 52 -10.79 19.08 0.30
CA THR A 52 -11.72 18.11 0.88
C THR A 52 -12.31 17.25 -0.20
N VAL A 53 -12.32 15.95 0.01
CA VAL A 53 -13.04 14.95 -0.79
C VAL A 53 -14.16 14.39 0.08
N THR A 54 -15.38 14.47 -0.43
CA THR A 54 -16.55 13.92 0.25
C THR A 54 -17.00 12.63 -0.45
N GLY A 55 -17.30 11.61 0.35
CA GLY A 55 -17.72 10.31 -0.11
C GLY A 55 -19.21 10.04 0.09
N THR A 56 -19.78 9.25 -0.77
CA THR A 56 -21.13 8.68 -0.64
C THR A 56 -21.02 7.17 -0.68
N ALA A 57 -21.51 6.49 0.34
CA ALA A 57 -21.38 5.04 0.53
C ALA A 57 -19.90 4.57 0.52
N THR A 58 -19.01 5.41 0.98
CA THR A 58 -17.59 5.10 1.18
C THR A 58 -17.33 4.66 2.63
N VAL A 59 -16.18 4.03 2.86
CA VAL A 59 -15.66 3.68 4.18
C VAL A 59 -14.18 4.06 4.22
N PHE A 60 -13.90 5.36 4.15
CA PHE A 60 -12.53 5.85 4.01
C PHE A 60 -11.60 5.39 5.12
N SER A 61 -12.09 5.27 6.35
CA SER A 61 -11.27 4.76 7.48
C SER A 61 -10.77 3.32 7.27
N ALA A 62 -11.51 2.53 6.49
CA ALA A 62 -11.13 1.17 6.12
C ALA A 62 -10.40 1.10 4.77
N GLN A 63 -10.60 2.11 3.89
CA GLN A 63 -10.10 2.11 2.53
C GLN A 63 -8.74 2.80 2.38
N PHE A 64 -8.45 3.81 3.19
CA PHE A 64 -7.24 4.63 3.07
C PHE A 64 -6.41 4.65 4.33
N CYS A 65 -5.12 4.88 4.15
CA CYS A 65 -4.22 5.39 5.19
C CYS A 65 -3.79 6.81 4.83
N VAL A 66 -3.34 7.55 5.82
CA VAL A 66 -2.65 8.83 5.58
C VAL A 66 -1.42 8.54 4.72
N ASN A 67 -1.16 9.40 3.76
CA ASN A 67 -0.16 9.33 2.71
C ASN A 67 -0.54 8.48 1.48
N ASP A 68 -1.56 7.64 1.53
CA ASP A 68 -2.06 7.01 0.31
C ASP A 68 -2.43 8.04 -0.76
N LEU A 69 -2.45 7.61 -2.00
CA LEU A 69 -2.91 8.43 -3.11
C LEU A 69 -4.37 8.10 -3.45
N ILE A 70 -5.19 9.12 -3.54
CA ILE A 70 -6.53 9.03 -4.14
C ILE A 70 -6.49 9.59 -5.56
N ILE A 71 -7.10 8.89 -6.50
CA ILE A 71 -7.21 9.30 -7.90
C ILE A 71 -8.68 9.50 -8.23
N VAL A 72 -9.02 10.70 -8.66
CA VAL A 72 -10.40 11.10 -9.04
C VAL A 72 -10.34 11.88 -10.35
N GLY A 73 -11.07 11.43 -11.36
CA GLY A 73 -11.09 12.12 -12.65
C GLY A 73 -9.71 12.26 -13.31
N GLY A 74 -8.79 11.34 -13.04
CA GLY A 74 -7.42 11.39 -13.54
C GLY A 74 -6.45 12.26 -12.71
N GLU A 75 -6.94 12.98 -11.70
CA GLU A 75 -6.10 13.76 -10.80
C GLU A 75 -5.70 12.93 -9.57
N SER A 76 -4.42 12.79 -9.32
CA SER A 76 -3.87 12.11 -8.14
C SER A 76 -3.55 13.12 -7.04
N ARG A 77 -3.97 12.83 -5.80
CA ARG A 77 -3.68 13.63 -4.61
C ARG A 77 -3.33 12.73 -3.44
N ARG A 78 -2.40 13.19 -2.60
CA ARG A 78 -2.01 12.48 -1.37
C ARG A 78 -2.99 12.78 -0.25
N VAL A 79 -3.49 11.75 0.41
CA VAL A 79 -4.34 11.86 1.61
C VAL A 79 -3.51 12.35 2.78
N THR A 80 -3.93 13.45 3.40
CA THR A 80 -3.25 14.03 4.57
C THR A 80 -4.00 13.82 5.87
N ALA A 81 -5.32 13.62 5.78
CA ALA A 81 -6.15 13.28 6.93
C ALA A 81 -7.39 12.49 6.52
N ILE A 82 -7.84 11.62 7.41
CA ILE A 82 -9.10 10.89 7.28
C ILE A 82 -10.00 11.35 8.43
N SER A 83 -10.97 12.22 8.11
CA SER A 83 -11.86 12.83 9.09
C SER A 83 -13.00 11.90 9.48
N SER A 84 -13.49 11.11 8.52
CA SER A 84 -14.57 10.14 8.71
C SER A 84 -14.61 9.12 7.57
N ASP A 85 -15.58 8.22 7.59
CA ASP A 85 -15.82 7.29 6.49
C ASP A 85 -16.25 7.97 5.18
N THR A 86 -16.66 9.22 5.27
CA THR A 86 -17.16 10.00 4.12
C THR A 86 -16.41 11.30 3.89
N GLU A 87 -15.30 11.54 4.59
CA GLU A 87 -14.51 12.74 4.39
C GLU A 87 -13.02 12.49 4.60
N ILE A 88 -12.23 12.88 3.60
CA ILE A 88 -10.78 12.94 3.66
C ILE A 88 -10.26 14.29 3.21
N THR A 89 -9.08 14.64 3.70
CA THR A 89 -8.34 15.85 3.27
C THR A 89 -7.11 15.41 2.48
N VAL A 90 -6.79 16.16 1.43
CA VAL A 90 -5.63 15.89 0.56
C VAL A 90 -4.62 17.03 0.58
N ASN A 91 -3.40 16.75 0.15
CA ASN A 91 -2.28 17.71 0.17
C ASN A 91 -2.50 18.92 -0.74
N ASN A 92 -3.06 18.72 -1.92
CA ASN A 92 -3.27 19.76 -2.92
C ASN A 92 -4.74 19.81 -3.37
N LYS A 93 -5.19 20.99 -3.76
CA LYS A 93 -6.53 21.20 -4.29
C LYS A 93 -6.76 20.42 -5.59
N PHE A 94 -7.98 19.95 -5.79
CA PHE A 94 -8.43 19.48 -7.08
C PHE A 94 -8.72 20.64 -8.03
N ILE A 95 -8.46 20.43 -9.30
CA ILE A 95 -8.81 21.39 -10.37
C ILE A 95 -10.23 21.07 -10.85
N GLY A 96 -10.51 19.78 -11.01
CA GLY A 96 -11.81 19.31 -11.48
C GLY A 96 -12.88 19.29 -10.41
N VAL A 97 -14.11 19.59 -10.84
CA VAL A 97 -15.32 19.38 -10.05
C VAL A 97 -15.90 18.03 -10.44
N ASN A 98 -16.02 17.15 -9.48
CA ASN A 98 -16.62 15.84 -9.66
C ASN A 98 -17.81 15.70 -8.69
N SER A 99 -18.92 15.19 -9.21
CA SER A 99 -20.08 14.83 -8.39
C SER A 99 -20.36 13.34 -8.59
N ALA A 100 -20.23 12.53 -7.57
CA ALA A 100 -20.42 11.09 -7.64
C ALA A 100 -19.47 10.38 -8.64
N ALA A 101 -18.18 10.76 -8.61
CA ALA A 101 -17.16 10.14 -9.45
C ALA A 101 -16.64 8.83 -8.84
N ASN A 102 -16.23 7.93 -9.71
CA ASN A 102 -15.42 6.78 -9.32
C ASN A 102 -14.05 7.26 -8.84
N TYR A 103 -13.45 6.52 -7.94
CA TYR A 103 -12.13 6.83 -7.43
C TYR A 103 -11.30 5.56 -7.26
N GLU A 104 -10.00 5.75 -7.24
CA GLU A 104 -9.02 4.69 -7.07
C GLU A 104 -8.12 5.04 -5.90
N ARG A 105 -7.55 4.03 -5.28
CA ARG A 105 -6.52 4.17 -4.27
C ARG A 105 -5.21 3.58 -4.79
N LYS A 106 -4.11 4.26 -4.51
CA LYS A 106 -2.77 3.68 -4.60
C LYS A 106 -2.06 3.81 -3.26
N TRP A 107 -1.30 2.80 -2.91
CA TRP A 107 -0.38 2.87 -1.80
C TRP A 107 0.69 3.94 -2.07
N GLU A 108 1.12 4.67 -1.03
CA GLU A 108 2.10 5.77 -1.16
C GLU A 108 3.40 5.35 -1.84
N TYR A 109 3.85 4.12 -1.62
CA TYR A 109 5.06 3.56 -2.21
C TYR A 109 4.81 2.66 -3.44
N ALA A 110 3.61 2.63 -3.96
CA ALA A 110 3.28 1.82 -5.14
C ALA A 110 4.17 2.14 -6.37
N GLY A 111 4.68 3.37 -6.44
CA GLY A 111 5.60 3.78 -7.50
C GLY A 111 6.99 3.14 -7.45
N ALA A 112 7.36 2.52 -6.34
CA ALA A 112 8.62 1.79 -6.21
C ALA A 112 8.58 0.38 -6.83
N PHE A 113 7.37 -0.08 -7.25
CA PHE A 113 7.15 -1.41 -7.78
C PHE A 113 6.62 -1.33 -9.22
N SER A 114 7.35 -1.96 -10.15
CA SER A 114 6.99 -1.96 -11.58
C SER A 114 5.84 -2.92 -11.90
N ASP A 115 5.68 -3.97 -11.10
CA ASP A 115 4.81 -5.10 -11.42
C ASP A 115 3.35 -4.92 -10.99
N GLY A 116 3.03 -3.75 -10.46
CA GLY A 116 1.71 -3.43 -9.94
C GLY A 116 1.51 -3.92 -8.51
N ALA A 117 0.27 -4.22 -8.13
CA ALA A 117 -0.04 -4.73 -6.80
C ALA A 117 0.33 -6.22 -6.68
N PRO A 118 0.73 -6.67 -5.47
CA PRO A 118 1.02 -8.08 -5.23
C PRO A 118 -0.24 -8.93 -5.42
N THR A 119 -0.08 -10.17 -5.83
CA THR A 119 -1.18 -11.07 -6.20
C THR A 119 -1.09 -12.43 -5.52
N THR A 120 -0.89 -13.47 -6.29
CA THR A 120 -0.82 -14.86 -5.81
C THR A 120 0.42 -15.53 -6.38
N SER A 121 1.27 -16.04 -5.52
CA SER A 121 2.46 -16.75 -5.93
C SER A 121 2.13 -18.10 -6.59
N VAL A 122 3.03 -18.56 -7.45
CA VAL A 122 2.93 -19.91 -8.04
C VAL A 122 2.84 -20.98 -6.96
N TYR A 123 3.59 -20.81 -5.88
CA TYR A 123 3.55 -21.71 -4.73
C TYR A 123 2.18 -21.81 -4.07
N ALA A 124 1.48 -20.68 -3.94
CA ALA A 124 0.13 -20.65 -3.39
C ALA A 124 -0.89 -21.28 -4.34
N VAL A 125 -0.77 -21.00 -5.64
CA VAL A 125 -1.64 -21.59 -6.67
C VAL A 125 -1.56 -23.13 -6.62
N ASP A 126 -0.36 -23.71 -6.54
CA ASP A 126 -0.16 -25.15 -6.46
C ASP A 126 -0.80 -25.80 -5.22
N LYS A 127 -1.06 -25.01 -4.19
CA LYS A 127 -1.71 -25.43 -2.95
C LYS A 127 -3.18 -25.02 -2.85
N SER A 128 -3.76 -24.52 -3.94
CA SER A 128 -5.12 -24.00 -3.98
C SER A 128 -5.36 -22.85 -2.97
N LEU A 129 -4.32 -22.07 -2.71
CA LEU A 129 -4.35 -20.83 -1.93
C LEU A 129 -4.30 -19.63 -2.88
N SER A 130 -4.57 -18.44 -2.37
CA SER A 130 -4.55 -17.21 -3.15
C SER A 130 -4.14 -16.02 -2.31
N SER A 131 -3.70 -14.97 -2.99
CA SER A 131 -3.45 -13.64 -2.40
C SER A 131 -2.44 -13.68 -1.26
N ASP A 132 -1.33 -14.37 -1.47
CA ASP A 132 -0.26 -14.55 -0.49
C ASP A 132 0.92 -13.59 -0.69
N GLU A 133 0.95 -12.90 -1.82
CA GLU A 133 2.06 -12.00 -2.09
C GLU A 133 1.90 -10.66 -1.38
N ILE A 134 3.04 -10.08 -1.03
CA ILE A 134 3.17 -8.74 -0.46
C ILE A 134 4.33 -8.00 -1.13
N HIS A 135 4.24 -6.68 -1.11
CA HIS A 135 5.37 -5.79 -1.39
C HIS A 135 5.90 -5.21 -0.09
N VAL A 136 7.21 -5.11 0.02
CA VAL A 136 7.88 -4.50 1.17
C VAL A 136 8.76 -3.35 0.68
N ALA A 137 8.51 -2.15 1.19
CA ALA A 137 9.37 -1.00 1.02
C ALA A 137 10.06 -0.67 2.34
N ILE A 138 11.36 -0.51 2.30
CA ILE A 138 12.17 -0.03 3.43
C ILE A 138 12.43 1.45 3.16
N VAL A 139 12.04 2.29 4.10
CA VAL A 139 11.95 3.74 3.90
C VAL A 139 12.73 4.47 4.97
N ASP A 140 13.50 5.46 4.56
CA ASP A 140 14.18 6.42 5.44
C ASP A 140 13.17 7.50 5.87
N GLU A 141 12.42 7.22 6.94
CA GLU A 141 11.33 8.09 7.39
C GLU A 141 11.81 9.45 7.89
N ASP A 142 12.99 9.51 8.44
CA ASP A 142 13.57 10.72 9.05
C ASP A 142 14.72 11.34 8.25
N GLY A 143 15.12 10.71 7.15
CA GLY A 143 16.20 11.20 6.29
C GLY A 143 17.60 11.07 6.86
N ASN A 144 17.78 10.29 7.93
CA ASN A 144 19.09 10.16 8.59
C ASN A 144 20.08 9.29 7.82
N TRP A 145 19.61 8.45 6.92
CA TRP A 145 20.42 7.53 6.12
C TRP A 145 20.73 8.10 4.73
N SER A 146 19.72 8.53 4.03
CA SER A 146 19.82 9.02 2.64
C SER A 146 19.99 10.54 2.55
N GLY A 147 19.61 11.26 3.60
CA GLY A 147 19.52 12.71 3.60
C GLY A 147 18.18 13.24 3.08
N GLN A 148 17.24 12.37 2.73
CA GLN A 148 15.92 12.74 2.26
C GLN A 148 14.84 12.02 3.05
N LEU A 149 13.86 12.79 3.52
CA LEU A 149 12.68 12.24 4.21
C LEU A 149 11.86 11.36 3.26
N ASP A 150 11.35 10.24 3.79
CA ASP A 150 10.48 9.30 3.09
C ASP A 150 11.12 8.67 1.83
N GLU A 151 12.44 8.64 1.72
CA GLU A 151 13.12 7.98 0.61
C GLU A 151 13.03 6.46 0.74
N VAL A 152 12.68 5.80 -0.37
CA VAL A 152 12.67 4.33 -0.44
C VAL A 152 14.11 3.84 -0.62
N LEU A 153 14.66 3.19 0.41
CA LEU A 153 16.00 2.61 0.41
C LEU A 153 16.04 1.27 -0.31
N GLU A 154 15.03 0.43 -0.09
CA GLU A 154 14.87 -0.86 -0.75
C GLU A 154 13.40 -1.12 -1.09
N ALA A 155 13.18 -1.84 -2.18
CA ALA A 155 11.87 -2.31 -2.60
C ALA A 155 11.93 -3.80 -2.97
N HIS A 156 11.21 -4.62 -2.24
CA HIS A 156 11.14 -6.06 -2.45
C HIS A 156 9.73 -6.45 -2.88
N ALA A 157 9.61 -6.90 -4.12
CA ALA A 157 8.32 -7.22 -4.74
C ALA A 157 7.96 -8.70 -4.60
N ASN A 158 6.66 -8.98 -4.60
CA ASN A 158 6.08 -10.32 -4.75
C ASN A 158 6.63 -11.36 -3.76
N LEU A 159 6.86 -10.92 -2.52
CA LEU A 159 7.23 -11.83 -1.43
C LEU A 159 5.98 -12.51 -0.88
N SER A 160 6.10 -13.80 -0.52
CA SER A 160 4.98 -14.55 0.03
C SER A 160 4.92 -14.50 1.56
N VAL A 161 3.72 -14.42 2.11
CA VAL A 161 3.48 -14.59 3.55
C VAL A 161 3.49 -16.06 3.98
N ILE A 162 3.50 -16.99 3.03
CA ILE A 162 3.48 -18.43 3.32
C ILE A 162 4.89 -18.93 3.62
N LYS A 163 5.08 -19.45 4.81
CA LYS A 163 6.36 -20.01 5.22
C LYS A 163 6.79 -21.17 4.30
N GLY A 164 8.01 -21.09 3.80
CA GLY A 164 8.58 -22.07 2.89
C GLY A 164 8.14 -21.90 1.44
N ALA A 165 7.49 -20.80 1.10
CA ALA A 165 7.15 -20.48 -0.28
C ALA A 165 8.40 -20.30 -1.13
N LYS A 166 8.30 -20.80 -2.37
CA LYS A 166 9.36 -20.73 -3.37
C LYS A 166 8.84 -20.19 -4.69
N SER A 167 9.71 -19.46 -5.39
CA SER A 167 9.47 -19.03 -6.77
C SER A 167 9.45 -20.23 -7.72
N SER A 168 9.09 -20.00 -8.99
CA SER A 168 9.20 -21.00 -10.06
C SER A 168 10.62 -21.56 -10.23
N ASP A 169 11.62 -20.75 -9.90
CA ASP A 169 13.04 -21.12 -10.03
C ASP A 169 13.59 -21.77 -8.75
N GLY A 170 12.74 -21.93 -7.73
CA GLY A 170 13.09 -22.61 -6.48
C GLY A 170 13.71 -21.70 -5.41
N GLU A 171 13.78 -20.38 -5.65
CA GLU A 171 14.28 -19.42 -4.67
C GLU A 171 13.28 -19.24 -3.53
N ASN A 172 13.79 -18.97 -2.33
CA ASN A 172 12.94 -18.68 -1.18
C ASN A 172 12.32 -17.30 -1.33
N ILE A 173 10.98 -17.24 -1.38
CA ILE A 173 10.20 -15.99 -1.44
C ILE A 173 9.39 -15.73 -0.16
N TYR A 174 9.54 -16.54 0.87
CA TYR A 174 8.94 -16.26 2.16
C TYR A 174 9.53 -14.97 2.74
N TYR A 175 8.71 -13.96 2.95
CA TYR A 175 9.14 -12.59 3.22
C TYR A 175 10.17 -12.47 4.36
N ALA A 176 9.98 -13.22 5.46
CA ALA A 176 10.87 -13.09 6.62
C ALA A 176 12.27 -13.65 6.33
N ASP A 177 12.35 -14.84 5.73
CA ASP A 177 13.63 -15.46 5.38
C ASP A 177 14.30 -14.69 4.23
N TYR A 178 13.50 -14.22 3.28
CA TYR A 178 14.00 -13.45 2.14
C TYR A 178 14.65 -12.13 2.61
N LEU A 179 13.95 -11.35 3.42
CA LEU A 179 14.47 -10.07 3.91
C LEU A 179 15.72 -10.26 4.79
N ASN A 180 15.71 -11.24 5.68
CA ASN A 180 16.89 -11.54 6.50
C ASN A 180 18.17 -11.88 5.69
N ASN A 181 18.00 -12.36 4.46
CA ASN A 181 19.13 -12.78 3.61
C ASN A 181 19.49 -11.75 2.53
N ASN A 182 18.58 -10.84 2.18
CA ASN A 182 18.72 -9.97 1.01
C ASN A 182 18.58 -8.48 1.31
N SER A 183 18.16 -8.10 2.52
CA SER A 183 18.08 -6.69 2.90
C SER A 183 19.33 -6.27 3.67
N ASP A 184 19.82 -5.07 3.38
CA ASP A 184 20.93 -4.44 4.12
C ASP A 184 20.45 -3.73 5.39
N PHE A 185 19.14 -3.50 5.53
CA PHE A 185 18.55 -2.69 6.60
C PHE A 185 17.71 -3.48 7.61
N VAL A 186 17.37 -4.74 7.30
CA VAL A 186 16.44 -5.55 8.13
C VAL A 186 17.04 -6.90 8.48
#